data_5e8791a4fd88371f3493430adf4a3363
#
_entry.id   5e8791a4fd88371f3493430adf4a3363
#
_cell.length_a   1.000
_cell.length_b   1.000
_cell.length_c   1.000
_cell.angle_alpha   90.00
_cell.angle_beta   90.00
_cell.angle_gamma   90.00
#
_symmetry.space_group_name_H-M   'P 1'
#
loop_
_entity.id
_entity.type
_entity.pdbx_description
1 polymer ?
#
loop_
_entity_poly.entity_id
_entity_poly.type
_entity_poly.pdbx_seq_one_letter_code
_entity_poly.pdbx_strand_id
1 'polypeptide(L)'
;VTDEKAVIPEKCDNIIVILVPMEFTENSYAPTPLEVTSNMGYARMHFTAGTLAEMIRGLGYNAIPCGNDTAFSVPLGIKAGLGHLSRNGRLINWKYGQLTRICKIITDMPLKPAEKMAPKGIIEYCEICTRCSDECPSKSVPIGPRTTSNSKYPDLNPGALKWYNDEGSCSEYWKEVGTG
;
A
#
# COMPACT_ATOMS: atom_id res chain seq x y z
N VAL A 1 -12.38 4.62 -20.01
CA VAL A 1 -10.96 4.29 -19.85
C VAL A 1 -10.32 4.74 -21.14
N THR A 2 -9.51 5.79 -21.11
CA THR A 2 -8.74 6.24 -22.27
C THR A 2 -7.44 5.43 -22.30
N ASP A 3 -7.03 4.96 -23.47
CA ASP A 3 -5.75 4.24 -23.68
C ASP A 3 -4.51 5.15 -23.54
N GLU A 4 -4.69 6.37 -23.08
CA GLU A 4 -3.61 7.33 -22.86
C GLU A 4 -2.81 6.98 -21.61
N LYS A 5 -1.52 6.76 -21.79
CA LYS A 5 -0.60 6.56 -20.68
C LYS A 5 -0.52 7.82 -19.83
N ALA A 6 -0.67 7.68 -18.52
CA ALA A 6 -0.42 8.77 -17.59
C ALA A 6 1.06 9.18 -17.67
N VAL A 7 1.32 10.43 -18.05
CA VAL A 7 2.68 10.97 -18.16
C VAL A 7 2.97 11.84 -16.95
N ILE A 8 4.00 11.48 -16.19
CA ILE A 8 4.50 12.32 -15.10
C ILE A 8 5.37 13.40 -15.74
N PRO A 9 5.13 14.71 -15.46
CA PRO A 9 5.96 15.77 -15.97
C PRO A 9 7.44 15.61 -15.57
N GLU A 10 8.37 15.83 -16.48
CA GLU A 10 9.81 15.60 -16.27
C GLU A 10 10.41 16.29 -15.04
N LYS A 11 9.83 17.42 -14.63
CA LYS A 11 10.28 18.20 -13.46
C LYS A 11 9.77 17.65 -12.12
N CYS A 12 8.77 16.76 -12.13
CA CYS A 12 8.14 16.23 -10.91
C CYS A 12 8.88 14.98 -10.42
N ASP A 13 10.07 15.17 -9.88
CA ASP A 13 11.01 14.11 -9.43
C ASP A 13 10.99 13.86 -7.92
N ASN A 14 10.16 14.58 -7.17
CA ASN A 14 9.93 14.39 -5.74
C ASN A 14 8.57 13.74 -5.48
N ILE A 15 8.51 12.87 -4.47
CA ILE A 15 7.28 12.19 -4.06
C ILE A 15 7.09 12.31 -2.56
N ILE A 16 5.95 12.83 -2.14
CA ILE A 16 5.49 12.79 -0.75
C ILE A 16 4.61 11.55 -0.59
N VAL A 17 4.92 10.68 0.34
CA VAL A 17 4.12 9.48 0.66
C VAL A 17 3.45 9.67 2.01
N ILE A 18 2.15 9.41 2.07
CA ILE A 18 1.32 9.64 3.24
C ILE A 18 0.62 8.34 3.64
N LEU A 19 0.71 7.99 4.92
CA LEU A 19 -0.08 6.92 5.51
C LEU A 19 -1.32 7.50 6.18
N VAL A 20 -2.48 6.97 5.82
CA VAL A 20 -3.77 7.30 6.43
C VAL A 20 -4.24 6.09 7.24
N PRO A 21 -4.26 6.18 8.58
CA PRO A 21 -4.68 5.06 9.42
C PRO A 21 -6.17 4.77 9.26
N MET A 22 -6.53 3.50 9.38
CA MET A 22 -7.92 3.03 9.47
C MET A 22 -8.22 2.60 10.90
N GLU A 23 -9.51 2.61 11.25
CA GLU A 23 -9.95 2.23 12.59
C GLU A 23 -9.81 0.71 12.79
N PHE A 24 -9.14 0.32 13.87
CA PHE A 24 -8.82 -1.09 14.15
C PHE A 24 -10.08 -1.88 14.56
N THR A 25 -10.88 -1.32 15.47
CA THR A 25 -12.01 -2.00 16.05
C THR A 25 -13.05 -2.37 15.00
N GLU A 26 -13.45 -1.39 14.21
CA GLU A 26 -14.46 -1.57 13.16
C GLU A 26 -13.94 -2.49 12.05
N ASN A 27 -12.63 -2.41 11.75
CA ASN A 27 -12.01 -3.30 10.76
C ASN A 27 -11.98 -4.77 11.19
N SER A 28 -12.16 -5.06 12.47
CA SER A 28 -12.23 -6.43 13.00
C SER A 28 -13.61 -7.08 12.84
N TYR A 29 -14.62 -6.32 12.43
CA TYR A 29 -15.97 -6.81 12.22
C TYR A 29 -16.36 -6.82 10.73
N ALA A 30 -16.29 -8.00 10.13
CA ALA A 30 -16.73 -8.23 8.76
C ALA A 30 -18.24 -8.60 8.73
N PRO A 31 -18.94 -8.36 7.61
CA PRO A 31 -18.47 -7.66 6.41
C PRO A 31 -18.65 -6.14 6.46
N THR A 32 -19.77 -5.64 6.98
CA THR A 32 -20.20 -4.24 6.82
C THR A 32 -19.32 -3.23 7.55
N PRO A 33 -18.94 -3.38 8.84
CA PRO A 33 -18.05 -2.40 9.48
C PRO A 33 -16.66 -2.34 8.83
N LEU A 34 -16.13 -3.46 8.38
CA LEU A 34 -14.87 -3.53 7.64
C LEU A 34 -14.96 -2.74 6.33
N GLU A 35 -16.04 -2.89 5.57
CA GLU A 35 -16.25 -2.17 4.32
C GLU A 35 -16.40 -0.66 4.55
N VAL A 36 -17.18 -0.24 5.54
CA VAL A 36 -17.32 1.18 5.93
C VAL A 36 -15.97 1.77 6.28
N THR A 37 -15.19 1.10 7.12
CA THR A 37 -13.83 1.54 7.50
C THR A 37 -12.91 1.65 6.29
N SER A 38 -12.98 0.71 5.37
CA SER A 38 -12.23 0.75 4.11
C SER A 38 -12.60 1.98 3.27
N ASN A 39 -13.88 2.22 3.08
CA ASN A 39 -14.38 3.35 2.28
C ASN A 39 -14.06 4.70 2.94
N MET A 40 -14.19 4.81 4.25
CA MET A 40 -13.74 6.00 5.01
C MET A 40 -12.23 6.23 4.88
N GLY A 41 -11.44 5.15 4.90
CA GLY A 41 -10.01 5.22 4.67
C GLY A 41 -9.67 5.78 3.28
N TYR A 42 -10.38 5.36 2.24
CA TYR A 42 -10.24 5.92 0.90
C TYR A 42 -10.67 7.38 0.82
N ALA A 43 -11.80 7.76 1.42
CA ALA A 43 -12.27 9.14 1.45
C ALA A 43 -11.24 10.06 2.13
N ARG A 44 -10.75 9.68 3.32
CA ARG A 44 -9.69 10.42 4.02
C ARG A 44 -8.40 10.53 3.20
N MET A 45 -8.02 9.45 2.51
CA MET A 45 -6.83 9.40 1.65
C MET A 45 -6.94 10.42 0.51
N HIS A 46 -8.05 10.44 -0.23
CA HIS A 46 -8.25 11.38 -1.33
C HIS A 46 -8.37 12.82 -0.85
N PHE A 47 -9.08 13.07 0.25
CA PHE A 47 -9.17 14.39 0.86
C PHE A 47 -7.79 14.92 1.27
N THR A 48 -6.99 14.09 1.96
CA THR A 48 -5.65 14.48 2.43
C THR A 48 -4.72 14.78 1.26
N ALA A 49 -4.71 13.90 0.26
CA ALA A 49 -3.88 14.09 -0.93
C ALA A 49 -4.28 15.34 -1.73
N GLY A 50 -5.58 15.55 -1.92
CA GLY A 50 -6.11 16.72 -2.61
C GLY A 50 -5.78 18.02 -1.90
N THR A 51 -6.07 18.11 -0.62
CA THR A 51 -5.80 19.31 0.20
C THR A 51 -4.32 19.68 0.20
N LEU A 52 -3.45 18.70 0.40
CA LEU A 52 -2.00 18.96 0.40
C LEU A 52 -1.49 19.33 -1.01
N ALA A 53 -2.04 18.73 -2.07
CA ALA A 53 -1.70 19.11 -3.43
C ALA A 53 -2.10 20.56 -3.75
N GLU A 54 -3.29 21.01 -3.31
CA GLU A 54 -3.71 22.41 -3.47
C GLU A 54 -2.81 23.38 -2.69
N MET A 55 -2.40 23.01 -1.48
CA MET A 55 -1.44 23.81 -0.71
C MET A 55 -0.11 23.97 -1.47
N ILE A 56 0.44 22.87 -2.01
CA ILE A 56 1.69 22.90 -2.78
C ILE A 56 1.56 23.74 -4.03
N ARG A 57 0.42 23.65 -4.74
CA ARG A 57 0.12 24.49 -5.91
C ARG A 57 0.02 25.97 -5.52
N GLY A 58 -0.57 26.28 -4.37
CA GLY A 58 -0.63 27.64 -3.82
C GLY A 58 0.75 28.24 -3.50
N LEU A 59 1.76 27.39 -3.29
CA LEU A 59 3.17 27.80 -3.14
C LEU A 59 3.89 27.97 -4.49
N GLY A 60 3.22 27.74 -5.61
CA GLY A 60 3.77 27.91 -6.97
C GLY A 60 4.41 26.66 -7.58
N TYR A 61 4.25 25.49 -6.97
CA TYR A 61 4.79 24.23 -7.48
C TYR A 61 3.71 23.37 -8.13
N ASN A 62 4.13 22.46 -9.02
CA ASN A 62 3.24 21.43 -9.51
C ASN A 62 3.02 20.37 -8.44
N ALA A 63 1.80 19.86 -8.34
CA ALA A 63 1.47 18.76 -7.43
C ALA A 63 0.38 17.87 -8.04
N ILE A 64 0.65 16.57 -8.13
CA ILE A 64 -0.26 15.57 -8.68
C ILE A 64 -0.65 14.62 -7.55
N PRO A 65 -1.87 14.73 -7.01
CA PRO A 65 -2.35 13.79 -6.00
C PRO A 65 -2.63 12.43 -6.64
N CYS A 66 -2.12 11.38 -6.02
CA CYS A 66 -2.23 10.01 -6.51
C CYS A 66 -2.80 9.11 -5.41
N GLY A 67 -3.83 8.35 -5.76
CA GLY A 67 -4.38 7.26 -4.95
C GLY A 67 -3.68 5.92 -5.23
N ASN A 68 -4.46 4.85 -5.29
CA ASN A 68 -3.96 3.52 -5.62
C ASN A 68 -3.69 3.30 -7.11
N ASP A 69 -4.26 4.14 -7.94
CA ASP A 69 -4.31 4.10 -9.39
C ASP A 69 -3.01 4.50 -10.09
N THR A 70 -2.16 5.24 -9.41
CA THR A 70 -0.91 5.79 -10.00
C THR A 70 0.28 5.42 -9.13
N ALA A 71 1.28 4.78 -9.73
CA ALA A 71 2.52 4.31 -9.12
C ALA A 71 2.30 3.30 -7.95
N PHE A 72 3.28 2.46 -7.69
CA PHE A 72 3.18 1.41 -6.67
C PHE A 72 3.31 1.98 -5.25
N SER A 73 2.22 1.98 -4.49
CA SER A 73 2.14 2.57 -3.15
C SER A 73 3.10 1.93 -2.14
N VAL A 74 3.16 0.59 -2.09
CA VAL A 74 3.97 -0.12 -1.10
C VAL A 74 5.47 0.08 -1.32
N PRO A 75 6.03 -0.08 -2.53
CA PRO A 75 7.45 0.21 -2.78
C PRO A 75 7.84 1.66 -2.46
N LEU A 76 6.97 2.62 -2.77
CA LEU A 76 7.21 4.02 -2.45
C LEU A 76 7.17 4.28 -0.94
N GLY A 77 6.24 3.66 -0.22
CA GLY A 77 6.19 3.71 1.24
C GLY A 77 7.44 3.14 1.91
N ILE A 78 7.99 2.05 1.37
CA ILE A 78 9.25 1.46 1.84
C ILE A 78 10.42 2.41 1.57
N LYS A 79 10.50 2.97 0.36
CA LYS A 79 11.55 3.94 0.00
C LYS A 79 11.49 5.21 0.86
N ALA A 80 10.29 5.66 1.19
CA ALA A 80 10.07 6.79 2.10
C ALA A 80 10.37 6.46 3.57
N GLY A 81 10.70 5.20 3.91
CA GLY A 81 11.01 4.78 5.27
C GLY A 81 9.78 4.65 6.17
N LEU A 82 8.58 4.52 5.62
CA LEU A 82 7.32 4.46 6.37
C LEU A 82 6.97 3.05 6.86
N GLY A 83 7.67 2.02 6.40
CA GLY A 83 7.43 0.64 6.81
C GLY A 83 8.17 -0.37 5.95
N HIS A 84 7.77 -1.62 6.08
CA HIS A 84 8.31 -2.75 5.33
C HIS A 84 7.21 -3.56 4.66
N LEU A 85 7.57 -4.39 3.69
CA LEU A 85 6.65 -5.33 3.06
C LEU A 85 6.42 -6.51 3.99
N SER A 86 5.18 -6.72 4.39
CA SER A 86 4.79 -7.87 5.21
C SER A 86 4.50 -9.12 4.37
N ARG A 87 4.31 -10.26 5.05
CA ARG A 87 4.01 -11.54 4.40
C ARG A 87 2.74 -11.49 3.52
N ASN A 88 1.72 -10.76 3.91
CA ASN A 88 0.48 -10.62 3.15
C ASN A 88 0.53 -9.52 2.06
N GLY A 89 1.72 -9.02 1.72
CA GLY A 89 1.90 -8.05 0.63
C GLY A 89 1.53 -6.60 0.97
N ARG A 90 1.12 -6.30 2.20
CA ARG A 90 0.80 -4.94 2.64
C ARG A 90 2.00 -4.26 3.28
N LEU A 91 2.02 -2.92 3.28
CA LEU A 91 2.99 -2.16 4.05
C LEU A 91 2.68 -2.32 5.54
N ILE A 92 3.67 -2.73 6.33
CA ILE A 92 3.56 -2.75 7.79
C ILE A 92 4.34 -1.58 8.39
N ASN A 93 3.62 -0.72 9.10
CA ASN A 93 4.17 0.42 9.83
C ASN A 93 4.24 0.09 11.32
N TRP A 94 5.29 0.53 12.02
CA TRP A 94 5.49 0.23 13.43
C TRP A 94 4.46 0.85 14.38
N LYS A 95 3.78 1.93 13.95
CA LYS A 95 2.76 2.61 14.75
C LYS A 95 1.34 2.12 14.44
N TYR A 96 1.04 1.89 13.17
CA TYR A 96 -0.31 1.62 12.69
C TYR A 96 -0.49 0.18 12.18
N GLY A 97 0.53 -0.66 12.26
CA GLY A 97 0.48 -2.00 11.68
C GLY A 97 0.24 -1.96 10.18
N GLN A 98 -0.68 -2.80 9.70
CA GLN A 98 -1.05 -2.90 8.28
C GLN A 98 -2.34 -2.14 7.93
N LEU A 99 -3.01 -1.57 8.93
CA LEU A 99 -4.29 -0.87 8.77
C LEU A 99 -4.07 0.57 8.32
N THR A 100 -3.52 0.74 7.14
CA THR A 100 -3.26 2.05 6.53
C THR A 100 -3.62 2.04 5.06
N ARG A 101 -4.12 3.19 4.57
CA ARG A 101 -4.16 3.52 3.15
C ARG A 101 -2.95 4.38 2.82
N ILE A 102 -2.50 4.29 1.58
CA ILE A 102 -1.29 5.00 1.14
C ILE A 102 -1.66 5.90 -0.03
N CYS A 103 -1.50 7.21 0.14
CA CYS A 103 -1.56 8.14 -0.97
C CYS A 103 -0.21 8.80 -1.21
N LYS A 104 -0.09 9.42 -2.37
CA LYS A 104 1.15 10.04 -2.82
C LYS A 104 0.85 11.39 -3.46
N ILE A 105 1.83 12.27 -3.42
CA ILE A 105 1.82 13.50 -4.21
C ILE A 105 3.13 13.53 -4.97
N ILE A 106 3.05 13.61 -6.28
CA ILE A 106 4.20 13.77 -7.16
C ILE A 106 4.35 15.27 -7.41
N THR A 107 5.54 15.84 -7.20
CA THR A 107 5.76 17.29 -7.22
C THR A 107 7.16 17.66 -7.69
N ASP A 108 7.29 18.87 -8.24
CA ASP A 108 8.57 19.52 -8.50
C ASP A 108 9.05 20.41 -7.35
N MET A 109 8.28 20.46 -6.23
CA MET A 109 8.73 21.18 -5.04
C MET A 109 10.03 20.59 -4.52
N PRO A 110 11.07 21.42 -4.26
CA PRO A 110 12.34 20.92 -3.74
C PRO A 110 12.17 20.43 -2.32
N LEU A 111 12.36 19.12 -2.11
CA LEU A 111 12.21 18.48 -0.82
C LEU A 111 13.53 17.84 -0.40
N LYS A 112 13.88 17.98 0.88
CA LYS A 112 14.94 17.19 1.48
C LYS A 112 14.38 15.78 1.76
N PRO A 113 15.02 14.71 1.26
CA PRO A 113 14.60 13.35 1.58
C PRO A 113 14.56 13.12 3.08
N ALA A 114 13.49 12.47 3.56
CA ALA A 114 13.39 12.08 4.94
C ALA A 114 14.43 11.00 5.30
N GLU A 115 14.93 11.04 6.53
CA GLU A 115 15.73 9.94 7.05
C GLU A 115 14.86 8.68 7.17
N LYS A 116 15.44 7.53 6.84
CA LYS A 116 14.71 6.26 6.91
C LYS A 116 14.41 5.92 8.38
N MET A 117 13.16 5.99 8.76
CA MET A 117 12.69 5.77 10.13
C MET A 117 12.17 4.34 10.39
N ALA A 118 12.04 3.50 9.37
CA ALA A 118 11.49 2.15 9.53
C ALA A 118 12.41 1.28 10.41
N PRO A 119 11.91 0.73 11.53
CA PRO A 119 12.71 -0.11 12.41
C PRO A 119 13.22 -1.36 11.68
N LYS A 120 14.41 -1.80 12.04
CA LYS A 120 14.95 -3.09 11.57
C LYS A 120 14.21 -4.26 12.25
N GLY A 121 14.23 -5.44 11.62
CA GLY A 121 13.72 -6.67 12.23
C GLY A 121 12.29 -7.04 11.85
N ILE A 122 11.54 -6.17 11.18
CA ILE A 122 10.15 -6.46 10.77
C ILE A 122 10.09 -7.60 9.75
N ILE A 123 10.98 -7.58 8.77
CA ILE A 123 11.01 -8.62 7.72
C ILE A 123 11.43 -9.95 8.35
N GLU A 124 12.46 -9.94 9.16
CA GLU A 124 12.98 -11.10 9.88
C GLU A 124 11.90 -11.69 10.80
N TYR A 125 11.14 -10.85 11.48
CA TYR A 125 10.00 -11.31 12.25
C TYR A 125 8.91 -11.94 11.35
N CYS A 126 8.60 -11.37 10.20
CA CYS A 126 7.63 -11.93 9.26
C CYS A 126 8.10 -13.28 8.67
N GLU A 127 9.41 -13.57 8.65
CA GLU A 127 9.94 -14.85 8.18
C GLU A 127 9.58 -16.01 9.14
N ILE A 128 9.50 -15.73 10.43
CA ILE A 128 9.14 -16.73 11.46
C ILE A 128 7.65 -16.64 11.87
N CYS A 129 7.01 -15.49 11.67
CA CYS A 129 5.60 -15.29 12.00
C CYS A 129 4.72 -15.71 10.82
N THR A 130 3.88 -16.72 11.01
CA THR A 130 2.98 -17.26 9.99
C THR A 130 1.52 -16.81 10.13
N ARG A 131 1.20 -15.96 11.11
CA ARG A 131 -0.19 -15.58 11.43
C ARG A 131 -1.01 -15.10 10.24
N CYS A 132 -0.42 -14.31 9.34
CA CYS A 132 -1.11 -13.87 8.12
C CYS A 132 -1.54 -15.03 7.22
N SER A 133 -0.76 -16.11 7.19
CA SER A 133 -1.06 -17.32 6.42
C SER A 133 -2.07 -18.21 7.14
N ASP A 134 -1.89 -18.37 8.44
CA ASP A 134 -2.72 -19.26 9.28
C ASP A 134 -4.15 -18.74 9.37
N GLU A 135 -4.32 -17.44 9.57
CA GLU A 135 -5.61 -16.75 9.71
C GLU A 135 -6.26 -16.37 8.36
N CYS A 136 -5.55 -16.53 7.23
CA CYS A 136 -6.10 -16.18 5.94
C CYS A 136 -7.23 -17.16 5.54
N PRO A 137 -8.48 -16.72 5.43
CA PRO A 137 -9.60 -17.61 5.14
C PRO A 137 -9.53 -18.20 3.73
N SER A 138 -9.04 -17.43 2.76
CA SER A 138 -8.84 -17.90 1.38
C SER A 138 -7.55 -18.68 1.17
N LYS A 139 -6.68 -18.80 2.20
CA LYS A 139 -5.33 -19.40 2.11
C LYS A 139 -4.46 -18.81 1.00
N SER A 140 -4.70 -17.57 0.65
CA SER A 140 -3.98 -16.84 -0.39
C SER A 140 -2.57 -16.42 0.03
N VAL A 141 -2.31 -16.30 1.33
CA VAL A 141 -1.00 -15.87 1.85
C VAL A 141 -0.11 -17.11 2.04
N PRO A 142 1.06 -17.18 1.37
CA PRO A 142 1.89 -18.38 1.40
C PRO A 142 2.58 -18.58 2.75
N ILE A 143 2.72 -19.85 3.13
CA ILE A 143 3.62 -20.32 4.19
C ILE A 143 4.99 -20.57 3.53
N GLY A 144 6.06 -20.30 4.21
CA GLY A 144 7.40 -20.56 3.68
C GLY A 144 8.23 -19.30 3.41
N PRO A 145 9.38 -19.45 2.79
CA PRO A 145 10.31 -18.36 2.56
C PRO A 145 9.82 -17.41 1.45
N ARG A 146 10.44 -16.23 1.40
CA ARG A 146 10.29 -15.33 0.26
C ARG A 146 10.90 -15.93 -1.00
N THR A 147 10.30 -15.64 -2.15
CA THR A 147 10.78 -16.07 -3.46
C THR A 147 10.95 -14.88 -4.38
N THR A 148 11.63 -15.06 -5.51
CA THR A 148 11.82 -14.02 -6.54
C THR A 148 10.86 -14.16 -7.72
N SER A 149 10.00 -15.18 -7.69
CA SER A 149 9.00 -15.43 -8.72
C SER A 149 7.77 -16.10 -8.13
N ASN A 150 6.65 -15.97 -8.80
CA ASN A 150 5.40 -16.65 -8.51
C ASN A 150 5.22 -17.80 -9.51
N SER A 151 5.09 -19.03 -9.04
CA SER A 151 4.88 -20.21 -9.91
C SER A 151 3.54 -20.19 -10.65
N LYS A 152 2.50 -19.62 -10.03
CA LYS A 152 1.16 -19.51 -10.61
C LYS A 152 1.04 -18.29 -11.55
N TYR A 153 1.74 -17.20 -11.23
CA TYR A 153 1.71 -15.94 -11.98
C TYR A 153 3.14 -15.45 -12.22
N PRO A 154 3.89 -16.05 -13.16
CA PRO A 154 5.31 -15.80 -13.35
C PRO A 154 5.65 -14.35 -13.72
N ASP A 155 4.74 -13.66 -14.38
CA ASP A 155 4.90 -12.26 -14.81
C ASP A 155 4.58 -11.24 -13.70
N LEU A 156 4.10 -11.70 -12.54
CA LEU A 156 3.76 -10.82 -11.43
C LEU A 156 5.01 -10.37 -10.66
N ASN A 157 5.51 -9.18 -10.96
CA ASN A 157 6.68 -8.56 -10.34
C ASN A 157 7.91 -9.48 -10.26
N PRO A 158 8.37 -10.07 -11.38
CA PRO A 158 9.50 -11.00 -11.38
C PRO A 158 10.76 -10.32 -10.81
N GLY A 159 11.56 -11.08 -10.08
CA GLY A 159 12.81 -10.61 -9.47
C GLY A 159 12.66 -9.92 -8.11
N ALA A 160 11.45 -9.54 -7.68
CA ALA A 160 11.24 -8.98 -6.36
C ALA A 160 11.23 -10.07 -5.28
N LEU A 161 12.15 -10.03 -4.32
CA LEU A 161 12.19 -10.97 -3.20
C LEU A 161 11.07 -10.67 -2.20
N LYS A 162 9.99 -11.45 -2.26
CA LYS A 162 8.78 -11.27 -1.42
C LYS A 162 8.00 -12.57 -1.25
N TRP A 163 6.96 -12.52 -0.43
CA TRP A 163 5.90 -13.53 -0.43
C TRP A 163 4.90 -13.15 -1.53
N TYR A 164 4.67 -14.07 -2.46
CA TYR A 164 3.71 -13.87 -3.55
C TYR A 164 2.36 -14.47 -3.14
N ASN A 165 1.41 -13.60 -2.86
CA ASN A 165 0.05 -14.01 -2.53
C ASN A 165 -0.69 -14.54 -3.77
N ASP A 166 -1.63 -15.44 -3.55
CA ASP A 166 -2.57 -15.87 -4.58
C ASP A 166 -3.75 -14.90 -4.65
N GLU A 167 -3.61 -13.86 -5.48
CA GLU A 167 -4.63 -12.82 -5.64
C GLU A 167 -5.94 -13.39 -6.24
N GLY A 168 -5.86 -14.49 -7.00
CA GLY A 168 -7.02 -15.17 -7.56
C GLY A 168 -7.91 -15.75 -6.47
N SER A 169 -7.35 -16.59 -5.59
CA SER A 169 -8.11 -17.19 -4.49
C SER A 169 -8.58 -16.14 -3.47
N CYS A 170 -7.82 -15.06 -3.28
CA CYS A 170 -8.25 -13.92 -2.48
C CYS A 170 -9.50 -13.25 -3.06
N SER A 171 -9.48 -12.96 -4.36
CA SER A 171 -10.60 -12.32 -5.06
C SER A 171 -11.86 -13.20 -5.13
N GLU A 172 -11.69 -14.52 -5.29
CA GLU A 172 -12.81 -15.48 -5.25
C GLU A 172 -13.50 -15.48 -3.88
N TYR A 173 -12.71 -15.51 -2.80
CA TYR A 173 -13.24 -15.43 -1.45
C TYR A 173 -14.01 -14.12 -1.20
N TRP A 174 -13.52 -12.99 -1.67
CA TRP A 174 -14.24 -11.72 -1.54
C TRP A 174 -15.61 -11.74 -2.24
N LYS A 175 -15.70 -12.36 -3.43
CA LYS A 175 -16.97 -12.51 -4.13
C LYS A 175 -17.94 -13.41 -3.37
N GLU A 176 -17.43 -14.48 -2.75
CA GLU A 176 -18.24 -15.42 -1.98
C GLU A 176 -18.85 -14.78 -0.72
N VAL A 177 -18.07 -13.99 0.02
CA VAL A 177 -18.53 -13.36 1.25
C VAL A 177 -19.15 -11.97 1.05
N GLY A 178 -19.16 -11.44 -0.17
CA GLY A 178 -19.74 -10.15 -0.49
C GLY A 178 -19.01 -8.93 0.11
N THR A 179 -17.71 -9.04 0.35
CA THR A 179 -16.88 -7.97 0.89
C THR A 179 -15.50 -7.98 0.24
N GLY A 180 -14.84 -6.82 0.22
CA GLY A 180 -13.51 -6.64 -0.35
C GLY A 180 -12.67 -5.57 0.30
#